data_8d19ea93f59e6335dfcdc9fb52d710e4
#
_entry.id   8d19ea93f59e6335dfcdc9fb52d710e4
#
_cell.length_a   1.000
_cell.length_b   1.000
_cell.length_c   1.000
_cell.angle_alpha   90.00
_cell.angle_beta   90.00
_cell.angle_gamma   90.00
#
_symmetry.space_group_name_H-M   'P 1'
#
loop_
_entity.id
_entity.type
_entity.pdbx_description
1 polymer ?
#
loop_
_entity_poly.entity_id
_entity_poly.type
_entity_poly.pdbx_seq_one_letter_code
_entity_poly.pdbx_strand_id
1 'polypeptide(L)'
;MKFPKLSAQFQLNRLEPPKGRIRMVLDTDTYNEIDDQFALVYSLLSDEKLDVEAIYAAPFHNARSTGPADGMEKSYQEILCLLDRMNRSPKD
;
A
#
# COMPACT_ATOMS: atom_id res chain seq x y z
N MET A 1 -15.45 -4.47 -26.15
CA MET A 1 -14.28 -3.60 -25.82
C MET A 1 -13.06 -4.14 -26.55
N LYS A 2 -12.35 -3.28 -27.26
CA LYS A 2 -11.08 -3.68 -27.90
C LYS A 2 -9.92 -3.10 -27.08
N PHE A 3 -9.06 -3.96 -26.58
CA PHE A 3 -7.83 -3.52 -25.93
C PHE A 3 -6.82 -3.00 -26.96
N PRO A 4 -6.05 -1.94 -26.65
CA PRO A 4 -5.02 -1.46 -27.56
C PRO A 4 -3.95 -2.52 -27.78
N LYS A 5 -3.46 -2.64 -29.01
CA LYS A 5 -2.30 -3.49 -29.31
C LYS A 5 -1.03 -2.75 -28.86
N LEU A 6 -0.34 -3.32 -27.89
CA LEU A 6 0.94 -2.82 -27.42
C LEU A 6 2.09 -3.51 -28.17
N SER A 7 3.12 -2.76 -28.56
CA SER A 7 4.30 -3.36 -29.16
C SER A 7 5.07 -4.22 -28.12
N ALA A 8 5.75 -5.26 -28.57
CA ALA A 8 6.56 -6.12 -27.72
C ALA A 8 7.62 -5.31 -26.94
N GLN A 9 8.24 -4.33 -27.60
CA GLN A 9 9.25 -3.47 -26.97
C GLN A 9 8.64 -2.62 -25.83
N PHE A 10 7.44 -2.05 -26.04
CA PHE A 10 6.74 -1.30 -25.01
C PHE A 10 6.43 -2.20 -23.80
N GLN A 11 5.94 -3.42 -24.05
CA GLN A 11 5.64 -4.38 -22.99
C GLN A 11 6.90 -4.76 -22.19
N LEU A 12 7.99 -5.07 -22.87
CA LEU A 12 9.28 -5.39 -22.22
C LEU A 12 9.77 -4.23 -21.36
N ASN A 13 9.73 -3.01 -21.87
CA ASN A 13 10.15 -1.82 -21.12
C ASN A 13 9.32 -1.60 -19.85
N ARG A 14 8.02 -1.98 -19.86
CA ARG A 14 7.13 -1.86 -18.69
C ARG A 14 7.36 -2.98 -17.65
N LEU A 15 7.99 -4.07 -18.04
CA LEU A 15 8.33 -5.18 -17.13
C LEU A 15 9.72 -5.00 -16.48
N GLU A 16 10.51 -4.05 -16.93
CA GLU A 16 11.77 -3.74 -16.28
C GLU A 16 11.53 -3.14 -14.89
N PRO A 17 12.23 -3.64 -13.85
CA PRO A 17 12.16 -3.04 -12.52
C PRO A 17 12.60 -1.58 -12.56
N PRO A 18 11.91 -0.68 -11.86
CA PRO A 18 12.31 0.73 -11.77
C PRO A 18 13.68 0.86 -11.10
N LYS A 19 14.43 1.89 -11.50
CA LYS A 19 15.76 2.19 -10.96
C LYS A 19 15.71 3.41 -10.05
N GLY A 20 16.59 3.44 -9.05
CA GLY A 20 16.68 4.55 -8.11
C GLY A 20 15.63 4.52 -7.02
N ARG A 21 15.40 5.66 -6.36
CA ARG A 21 14.36 5.83 -5.34
C ARG A 21 13.00 6.01 -6.02
N ILE A 22 12.03 5.22 -5.60
CA ILE A 22 10.73 5.10 -6.25
C ILE A 22 9.68 5.79 -5.40
N ARG A 23 8.95 6.73 -5.98
CA ARG A 23 7.74 7.29 -5.37
C ARG A 23 6.62 6.27 -5.42
N MET A 24 5.97 6.03 -4.30
CA MET A 24 4.87 5.07 -4.21
C MET A 24 3.74 5.54 -3.30
N VAL A 25 2.57 5.03 -3.58
CA VAL A 25 1.42 5.05 -2.68
C VAL A 25 1.13 3.60 -2.29
N LEU A 26 0.96 3.35 -1.01
CA LEU A 26 0.56 2.05 -0.49
C LEU A 26 -0.95 2.05 -0.27
N ASP A 27 -1.66 1.17 -0.98
CA ASP A 27 -3.09 0.92 -0.80
C ASP A 27 -3.24 -0.43 -0.09
N THR A 28 -3.81 -0.43 1.13
CA THR A 28 -3.72 -1.58 2.03
C THR A 28 -4.96 -1.72 2.91
N ASP A 29 -5.46 -2.94 3.07
CA ASP A 29 -6.51 -3.29 4.02
C ASP A 29 -5.93 -3.83 5.35
N THR A 30 -5.03 -3.06 5.92
CA THR A 30 -4.08 -3.36 7.00
C THR A 30 -4.65 -4.14 8.19
N TYR A 31 -5.93 -4.01 8.49
CA TYR A 31 -6.57 -4.76 9.59
C TYR A 31 -7.04 -6.15 9.17
N ASN A 32 -7.09 -6.43 7.87
CA ASN A 32 -7.62 -7.69 7.36
C ASN A 32 -6.69 -8.87 7.69
N GLU A 33 -5.44 -8.79 7.27
CA GLU A 33 -4.44 -9.86 7.45
C GLU A 33 -3.09 -9.26 7.86
N ILE A 34 -2.25 -10.07 8.50
CA ILE A 34 -0.99 -9.62 9.11
C ILE A 34 0.06 -9.21 8.08
N ASP A 35 0.03 -9.74 6.88
CA ASP A 35 0.98 -9.44 5.80
C ASP A 35 0.95 -7.97 5.38
N ASP A 36 -0.21 -7.32 5.39
CA ASP A 36 -0.35 -5.89 5.14
C ASP A 36 0.35 -5.04 6.20
N GLN A 37 0.32 -5.44 7.47
CA GLN A 37 1.06 -4.77 8.54
C GLN A 37 2.57 -4.85 8.29
N PHE A 38 3.08 -6.01 7.89
CA PHE A 38 4.48 -6.19 7.51
C PHE A 38 4.82 -5.37 6.26
N ALA A 39 3.97 -5.37 5.23
CA ALA A 39 4.18 -4.60 4.01
C ALA A 39 4.30 -3.09 4.29
N LEU A 40 3.46 -2.55 5.17
CA LEU A 40 3.51 -1.15 5.59
C LEU A 40 4.84 -0.83 6.29
N VAL A 41 5.20 -1.60 7.30
CA VAL A 41 6.44 -1.40 8.06
C VAL A 41 7.66 -1.57 7.16
N TYR A 42 7.68 -2.60 6.31
CA TYR A 42 8.75 -2.85 5.37
C TYR A 42 8.92 -1.69 4.37
N SER A 43 7.82 -1.17 3.84
CA SER A 43 7.85 -0.02 2.92
C SER A 43 8.45 1.22 3.58
N LEU A 44 8.01 1.54 4.81
CA LEU A 44 8.49 2.69 5.55
C LEU A 44 9.94 2.57 6.03
N LEU A 45 10.43 1.36 6.28
CA LEU A 45 11.84 1.12 6.62
C LEU A 45 12.76 1.06 5.41
N SER A 46 12.21 1.06 4.20
CA SER A 46 12.96 1.00 2.93
C SER A 46 13.13 2.39 2.30
N ASP A 47 13.30 3.44 3.11
CA ASP A 47 13.32 4.85 2.69
C ASP A 47 14.48 5.19 1.74
N GLU A 48 15.55 4.41 1.73
CA GLU A 48 16.62 4.52 0.73
C GLU A 48 16.16 4.18 -0.69
N LYS A 49 15.12 3.36 -0.81
CA LYS A 49 14.60 2.85 -2.08
C LYS A 49 13.19 3.34 -2.40
N LEU A 50 12.40 3.57 -1.38
CA LEU A 50 11.00 3.93 -1.50
C LEU A 50 10.74 5.31 -0.88
N ASP A 51 10.00 6.11 -1.61
CA ASP A 51 9.42 7.37 -1.14
C ASP A 51 7.91 7.15 -0.99
N VAL A 52 7.48 6.79 0.20
CA VAL A 52 6.07 6.50 0.48
C VAL A 52 5.35 7.82 0.68
N GLU A 53 4.67 8.29 -0.37
CA GLU A 53 3.99 9.59 -0.37
C GLU A 53 2.63 9.57 0.32
N ALA A 54 1.96 8.43 0.33
CA ALA A 54 0.68 8.25 1.01
C ALA A 54 0.42 6.77 1.30
N ILE A 55 -0.41 6.55 2.32
CA ILE A 55 -0.94 5.24 2.67
C ILE A 55 -2.46 5.35 2.68
N TYR A 56 -3.14 4.51 1.89
CA TYR A 56 -4.58 4.47 1.78
C TYR A 56 -5.15 3.25 2.48
N ALA A 57 -6.16 3.48 3.32
CA ALA A 57 -6.91 2.40 3.93
C ALA A 57 -7.94 1.86 2.94
N ALA A 58 -7.75 0.63 2.51
CA ALA A 58 -8.67 -0.07 1.63
C ALA A 58 -9.84 -0.70 2.40
N PRO A 59 -11.03 -0.76 1.80
CA PRO A 59 -12.15 -1.48 2.39
C PRO A 59 -11.93 -3.00 2.30
N PHE A 60 -12.41 -3.72 3.33
CA PHE A 60 -12.52 -5.18 3.28
C PHE A 60 -13.77 -5.65 4.01
N HIS A 61 -14.23 -6.86 3.68
CA HIS A 61 -15.37 -7.47 4.37
C HIS A 61 -15.17 -8.98 4.55
N ASN A 62 -15.03 -9.37 5.81
CA ASN A 62 -14.97 -10.77 6.25
C ASN A 62 -15.48 -10.88 7.71
N ALA A 63 -15.14 -11.95 8.41
CA ALA A 63 -15.53 -12.16 9.81
C ALA A 63 -15.02 -11.08 10.80
N ARG A 64 -14.07 -10.24 10.39
CA ARG A 64 -13.48 -9.16 11.20
C ARG A 64 -14.17 -7.82 11.01
N SER A 65 -15.06 -7.68 10.05
CA SER A 65 -15.77 -6.43 9.76
C SER A 65 -17.25 -6.65 9.53
N THR A 66 -18.06 -5.65 9.90
CA THR A 66 -19.51 -5.66 9.67
C THR A 66 -19.89 -5.26 8.24
N GLY A 67 -18.93 -4.80 7.45
CA GLY A 67 -19.08 -4.39 6.07
C GLY A 67 -17.83 -3.70 5.55
N PRO A 68 -17.76 -3.39 4.24
CA PRO A 68 -16.57 -2.78 3.64
C PRO A 68 -16.16 -1.44 4.28
N ALA A 69 -17.12 -0.60 4.63
CA ALA A 69 -16.84 0.69 5.27
C ALA A 69 -16.22 0.52 6.68
N ASP A 70 -16.75 -0.43 7.47
CA ASP A 70 -16.17 -0.77 8.78
C ASP A 70 -14.76 -1.36 8.62
N GLY A 71 -14.54 -2.19 7.59
CA GLY A 71 -13.23 -2.72 7.26
C GLY A 71 -12.22 -1.62 6.92
N MET A 72 -12.62 -0.65 6.10
CA MET A 72 -11.78 0.51 5.78
C MET A 72 -11.43 1.32 7.04
N GLU A 73 -12.40 1.63 7.89
CA GLU A 73 -12.15 2.39 9.12
C GLU A 73 -11.19 1.64 10.05
N LYS A 74 -11.34 0.34 10.20
CA LYS A 74 -10.42 -0.49 10.98
C LYS A 74 -9.01 -0.50 10.40
N SER A 75 -8.87 -0.58 9.09
CA SER A 75 -7.57 -0.47 8.41
C SER A 75 -6.94 0.88 8.64
N TYR A 76 -7.72 1.97 8.57
CA TYR A 76 -7.22 3.31 8.88
C TYR A 76 -6.70 3.43 10.30
N GLN A 77 -7.44 2.95 11.30
CA GLN A 77 -7.01 2.96 12.70
C GLN A 77 -5.76 2.11 12.92
N GLU A 78 -5.66 0.96 12.26
CA GLU A 78 -4.47 0.11 12.33
C GLU A 78 -3.23 0.77 11.71
N ILE A 79 -3.37 1.47 10.60
CA ILE A 79 -2.29 2.28 10.01
C ILE A 79 -1.78 3.29 11.02
N LEU A 80 -2.68 4.05 11.66
CA LEU A 80 -2.30 5.04 12.68
C LEU A 80 -1.59 4.39 13.87
N CYS A 81 -2.06 3.22 14.32
CA CYS A 81 -1.43 2.46 15.41
C CYS A 81 0.00 2.03 15.04
N LEU A 82 0.22 1.55 13.83
CA LEU A 82 1.56 1.14 13.35
C LEU A 82 2.50 2.34 13.22
N LEU A 83 2.03 3.46 12.69
CA LEU A 83 2.82 4.69 12.60
C LEU A 83 3.26 5.18 13.99
N ASP A 84 2.34 5.19 14.96
CA ASP A 84 2.66 5.56 16.36
C ASP A 84 3.74 4.65 16.94
N ARG A 85 3.63 3.33 16.76
CA ARG A 85 4.65 2.37 17.21
C ARG A 85 6.02 2.55 16.54
N MET A 86 6.04 3.10 15.34
CA MET A 86 7.26 3.45 14.61
C MET A 86 7.79 4.84 14.94
N ASN A 87 7.15 5.59 15.86
CA ASN A 87 7.42 7.00 16.17
C ASN A 87 7.36 7.89 14.92
N ARG A 88 6.40 7.64 14.05
CA ARG A 88 6.12 8.43 12.84
C ARG A 88 4.79 9.16 12.95
N SER A 89 4.75 10.38 12.42
CA SER A 89 3.52 11.15 12.32
C SER A 89 2.80 10.81 11.00
N PRO A 90 1.45 10.75 10.99
CA PRO A 90 0.70 10.59 9.74
C PRO A 90 0.80 11.80 8.80
N LYS A 91 1.53 12.85 9.19
CA LYS A 91 1.78 14.04 8.38
C LYS A 91 3.21 14.08 7.81
N ASP A 92 4.04 13.14 8.19
CA ASP A 92 5.41 13.01 7.70
C ASP A 92 5.43 12.18 6.42
#